data_830494c872384414e26b4ff678c2e693
#
_entry.id   830494c872384414e26b4ff678c2e693
#
_cell.length_a   1.000
_cell.length_b   1.000
_cell.length_c   1.000
_cell.angle_alpha   90.00
_cell.angle_beta   90.00
_cell.angle_gamma   90.00
#
_symmetry.space_group_name_H-M   'P 1'
#
loop_
_entity.id
_entity.type
_entity.pdbx_description
1 polymer ?
#
loop_
_entity_poly.entity_id
_entity_poly.type
_entity_poly.pdbx_seq_one_letter_code
_entity_poly.pdbx_strand_id
1 'polypeptide(L)'
;PIKGSLTYYLFKEGWKGLNVDLSKISVDLFKTARPNDHNINAAVTDFDGETFYYENGAINQQNSLISHSDNKKIKIQAYKLATLLNNLSISNIDYLNIDVEGSDFKVILSLDFSKYRPKLISIEQNIYNSEKIIKNECHEFLSKKNYFLASKIGVTCIYIDNKYEDLIEKIMSI
;
A
#
# COMPACT_ATOMS: atom_id res chain seq x y z
N PRO A 1 -11.78 -3.83 -7.18
CA PRO A 1 -11.85 -4.73 -6.01
C PRO A 1 -11.77 -6.21 -6.37
N ILE A 2 -11.97 -6.58 -7.62
CA ILE A 2 -11.99 -7.98 -8.09
C ILE A 2 -10.88 -8.18 -9.13
N LYS A 3 -11.10 -7.72 -10.38
CA LYS A 3 -10.14 -7.87 -11.47
C LYS A 3 -8.92 -6.97 -11.23
N GLY A 4 -7.71 -7.54 -11.34
CA GLY A 4 -6.45 -6.82 -11.13
C GLY A 4 -6.10 -6.55 -9.65
N SER A 5 -6.92 -7.01 -8.69
CA SER A 5 -6.65 -6.79 -7.27
C SER A 5 -5.71 -7.86 -6.70
N LEU A 6 -4.58 -7.44 -6.16
CA LEU A 6 -3.61 -8.33 -5.50
C LEU A 6 -4.17 -9.00 -4.22
N THR A 7 -5.21 -8.42 -3.62
CA THR A 7 -5.78 -8.90 -2.36
C THR A 7 -7.13 -9.62 -2.51
N TYR A 8 -7.67 -9.74 -3.73
CA TYR A 8 -9.00 -10.35 -3.91
C TYR A 8 -9.02 -11.84 -3.56
N TYR A 9 -7.95 -12.56 -3.91
CA TYR A 9 -7.85 -13.98 -3.56
C TYR A 9 -7.81 -14.16 -2.03
N LEU A 10 -7.04 -13.35 -1.32
CA LEU A 10 -6.97 -13.37 0.14
C LEU A 10 -8.35 -13.10 0.77
N PHE A 11 -9.08 -12.13 0.24
CA PHE A 11 -10.47 -11.89 0.67
C PHE A 11 -11.37 -13.12 0.48
N LYS A 12 -11.24 -13.83 -0.64
CA LYS A 12 -12.00 -15.09 -0.86
C LYS A 12 -11.64 -16.20 0.12
N GLU A 13 -10.39 -16.22 0.57
CA GLU A 13 -9.92 -17.13 1.62
C GLU A 13 -10.28 -16.68 3.04
N GLY A 14 -11.15 -15.66 3.17
CA GLY A 14 -11.68 -15.20 4.46
C GLY A 14 -10.84 -14.14 5.17
N TRP A 15 -9.80 -13.62 4.54
CA TRP A 15 -9.03 -12.51 5.10
C TRP A 15 -9.91 -11.26 5.20
N LYS A 16 -9.62 -10.44 6.22
CA LYS A 16 -10.23 -9.11 6.39
C LYS A 16 -9.21 -8.06 6.01
N GLY A 17 -9.68 -6.97 5.39
CA GLY A 17 -8.82 -5.93 4.88
C GLY A 17 -9.22 -4.52 5.30
N LEU A 18 -8.23 -3.63 5.18
CA LEU A 18 -8.41 -2.20 5.11
C LEU A 18 -8.06 -1.76 3.67
N ASN A 19 -9.03 -1.24 2.95
CA ASN A 19 -8.87 -0.69 1.61
C ASN A 19 -8.99 0.84 1.69
N VAL A 20 -7.98 1.55 1.26
CA VAL A 20 -7.97 3.02 1.21
C VAL A 20 -7.69 3.45 -0.22
N ASP A 21 -8.51 4.33 -0.75
CA ASP A 21 -8.37 4.82 -2.13
C ASP A 21 -8.83 6.28 -2.22
N LEU A 22 -8.17 7.05 -3.09
CA LEU A 22 -8.53 8.44 -3.41
C LEU A 22 -9.87 8.51 -4.14
N SER A 23 -10.17 7.52 -4.99
CA SER A 23 -11.39 7.46 -5.78
C SER A 23 -12.58 6.99 -4.94
N LYS A 24 -13.56 7.88 -4.76
CA LYS A 24 -14.83 7.50 -4.14
C LYS A 24 -15.53 6.35 -4.87
N ILE A 25 -15.44 6.31 -6.19
CA ILE A 25 -16.03 5.24 -7.02
C ILE A 25 -15.36 3.90 -6.70
N SER A 26 -14.03 3.85 -6.63
CA SER A 26 -13.30 2.65 -6.23
C SER A 26 -13.74 2.16 -4.85
N VAL A 27 -13.84 3.08 -3.88
CA VAL A 27 -14.26 2.74 -2.51
C VAL A 27 -15.70 2.19 -2.47
N ASP A 28 -16.63 2.78 -3.22
CA ASP A 28 -18.02 2.31 -3.28
C ASP A 28 -18.11 0.91 -3.95
N LEU A 29 -17.28 0.64 -4.94
CA LEU A 29 -17.13 -0.71 -5.52
C LEU A 29 -16.54 -1.71 -4.51
N PHE A 30 -15.56 -1.29 -3.69
CA PHE A 30 -15.04 -2.12 -2.61
C PHE A 30 -16.10 -2.42 -1.55
N LYS A 31 -16.90 -1.44 -1.13
CA LYS A 31 -18.02 -1.64 -0.20
C LYS A 31 -19.03 -2.67 -0.70
N THR A 32 -19.29 -2.67 -2.01
CA THR A 32 -20.19 -3.65 -2.63
C THR A 32 -19.57 -5.04 -2.71
N ALA A 33 -18.32 -5.14 -3.15
CA ALA A 33 -17.65 -6.41 -3.40
C ALA A 33 -17.05 -7.05 -2.13
N ARG A 34 -16.68 -6.23 -1.14
CA ARG A 34 -16.03 -6.62 0.11
C ARG A 34 -16.66 -5.88 1.30
N PRO A 35 -17.94 -6.15 1.61
CA PRO A 35 -18.68 -5.39 2.62
C PRO A 35 -18.14 -5.56 4.05
N ASN A 36 -17.39 -6.63 4.31
CA ASN A 36 -16.81 -6.92 5.61
C ASN A 36 -15.41 -6.31 5.83
N ASP A 37 -14.87 -5.67 4.80
CA ASP A 37 -13.62 -4.93 4.89
C ASP A 37 -13.88 -3.47 5.33
N HIS A 38 -12.89 -2.84 5.93
CA HIS A 38 -12.89 -1.38 6.11
C HIS A 38 -12.57 -0.73 4.76
N ASN A 39 -13.49 0.06 4.22
CA ASN A 39 -13.34 0.71 2.91
C ASN A 39 -13.43 2.22 3.08
N ILE A 40 -12.32 2.93 2.94
CA ILE A 40 -12.15 4.34 3.31
C ILE A 40 -11.76 5.18 2.09
N ASN A 41 -12.50 6.24 1.82
CA ASN A 41 -12.12 7.24 0.82
C ASN A 41 -11.26 8.31 1.48
N ALA A 42 -9.96 8.17 1.34
CA ALA A 42 -8.96 9.05 1.93
C ALA A 42 -7.64 8.97 1.18
N ALA A 43 -6.75 9.91 1.45
CA ALA A 43 -5.34 9.83 1.12
C ALA A 43 -4.57 9.17 2.28
N VAL A 44 -3.59 8.32 1.97
CA VAL A 44 -2.58 7.89 2.95
C VAL A 44 -1.28 8.61 2.64
N THR A 45 -0.75 9.30 3.63
CA THR A 45 0.47 10.13 3.49
C THR A 45 1.21 10.26 4.83
N ASP A 46 2.23 11.08 4.90
CA ASP A 46 3.10 11.27 6.07
C ASP A 46 2.55 12.28 7.11
N PHE A 47 1.32 12.77 6.94
CA PHE A 47 0.64 13.66 7.89
C PHE A 47 -0.86 13.35 8.01
N ASP A 48 -1.49 13.83 9.08
CA ASP A 48 -2.95 13.82 9.27
C ASP A 48 -3.51 15.22 8.97
N GLY A 49 -4.67 15.30 8.30
CA GLY A 49 -5.32 16.57 7.97
C GLY A 49 -6.03 16.52 6.62
N GLU A 50 -6.03 17.62 5.92
CA GLU A 50 -6.64 17.75 4.59
C GLU A 50 -5.56 17.94 3.53
N THR A 51 -5.79 17.35 2.36
CA THR A 51 -4.92 17.50 1.19
C THR A 51 -5.75 17.58 -0.07
N PHE A 52 -5.08 17.64 -1.20
CA PHE A 52 -5.70 17.57 -2.52
C PHE A 52 -5.10 16.43 -3.30
N TYR A 53 -5.94 15.76 -4.09
CA TYR A 53 -5.48 14.85 -5.11
C TYR A 53 -5.91 15.34 -6.50
N TYR A 54 -5.28 14.79 -7.50
CA TYR A 54 -5.51 15.13 -8.90
C TYR A 54 -6.19 13.95 -9.58
N GLU A 55 -7.42 14.19 -10.05
CA GLU A 55 -8.24 13.17 -10.70
C GLU A 55 -7.90 13.09 -12.18
N ASN A 56 -7.47 11.93 -12.63
CA ASN A 56 -7.17 11.67 -14.03
C ASN A 56 -8.30 10.84 -14.68
N GLY A 57 -9.51 11.44 -14.75
CA GLY A 57 -10.73 10.78 -15.26
C GLY A 57 -11.46 9.95 -14.22
N ALA A 58 -12.80 9.84 -14.39
CA ALA A 58 -13.72 9.30 -13.38
C ALA A 58 -13.51 7.81 -13.01
N ILE A 59 -12.85 7.03 -13.86
CA ILE A 59 -12.62 5.58 -13.68
C ILE A 59 -11.12 5.25 -13.83
N ASN A 60 -10.25 6.25 -13.81
CA ASN A 60 -8.84 6.03 -14.06
C ASN A 60 -8.12 5.62 -12.77
N GLN A 61 -7.27 4.60 -12.88
CA GLN A 61 -6.46 4.07 -11.77
C GLN A 61 -5.28 4.99 -11.40
N GLN A 62 -5.10 6.11 -12.09
CA GLN A 62 -3.95 7.02 -11.93
C GLN A 62 -4.27 8.29 -11.13
N ASN A 63 -5.20 8.22 -10.19
CA ASN A 63 -5.39 9.32 -9.23
C ASN A 63 -4.16 9.44 -8.33
N SER A 64 -3.59 10.63 -8.22
CA SER A 64 -2.32 10.83 -7.52
C SER A 64 -2.34 12.08 -6.64
N LEU A 65 -1.52 12.09 -5.60
CA LEU A 65 -1.21 13.30 -4.82
C LEU A 65 -0.23 14.21 -5.58
N ILE A 66 0.38 13.72 -6.65
CA ILE A 66 1.31 14.47 -7.50
C ILE A 66 0.52 15.18 -8.61
N SER A 67 0.76 16.49 -8.76
CA SER A 67 0.11 17.29 -9.81
C SER A 67 0.61 16.92 -11.20
N HIS A 68 -0.33 16.64 -12.10
CA HIS A 68 -0.10 16.66 -13.53
C HIS A 68 -0.92 17.81 -14.14
N SER A 69 -0.42 18.49 -15.17
CA SER A 69 -1.12 19.59 -15.84
C SER A 69 -2.49 19.11 -16.31
N ASP A 70 -3.52 19.90 -16.08
CA ASP A 70 -4.91 19.72 -16.53
C ASP A 70 -5.81 18.76 -15.71
N ASN A 71 -5.33 18.17 -14.61
CA ASN A 71 -6.15 17.29 -13.78
C ASN A 71 -7.04 18.10 -12.82
N LYS A 72 -8.26 17.62 -12.61
CA LYS A 72 -9.18 18.22 -11.64
C LYS A 72 -8.64 18.01 -10.22
N LYS A 73 -8.46 19.13 -9.51
CA LYS A 73 -8.01 19.16 -8.11
C LYS A 73 -9.19 18.91 -7.17
N ILE A 74 -9.12 17.89 -6.33
CA ILE A 74 -10.18 17.49 -5.40
C ILE A 74 -9.62 17.46 -3.98
N LYS A 75 -10.34 18.07 -3.03
CA LYS A 75 -9.99 18.06 -1.61
C LYS A 75 -10.38 16.73 -0.99
N ILE A 76 -9.50 16.18 -0.16
CA ILE A 76 -9.72 14.90 0.52
C ILE A 76 -9.07 14.90 1.91
N GLN A 77 -9.61 14.10 2.82
CA GLN A 77 -9.00 13.84 4.12
C GLN A 77 -7.75 12.97 3.95
N ALA A 78 -6.68 13.35 4.62
CA ALA A 78 -5.41 12.64 4.64
C ALA A 78 -5.14 12.03 6.02
N TYR A 79 -4.53 10.87 6.03
CA TYR A 79 -4.14 10.16 7.25
C TYR A 79 -2.77 9.54 7.11
N LYS A 80 -2.05 9.49 8.21
CA LYS A 80 -0.96 8.53 8.39
C LYS A 80 -1.53 7.13 8.46
N LEU A 81 -0.82 6.15 7.91
CA LEU A 81 -1.26 4.75 8.01
C LEU A 81 -1.41 4.32 9.47
N ALA A 82 -0.47 4.71 10.34
CA ALA A 82 -0.54 4.43 11.77
C ALA A 82 -1.81 5.01 12.43
N THR A 83 -2.25 6.21 12.03
CA THR A 83 -3.48 6.83 12.54
C THR A 83 -4.71 6.03 12.13
N LEU A 84 -4.81 5.61 10.86
CA LEU A 84 -5.92 4.78 10.38
C LEU A 84 -5.99 3.44 11.14
N LEU A 85 -4.86 2.77 11.30
CA LEU A 85 -4.80 1.49 12.01
C LEU A 85 -5.23 1.64 13.47
N ASN A 86 -4.79 2.71 14.14
CA ASN A 86 -5.20 3.01 15.52
C ASN A 86 -6.71 3.27 15.62
N ASN A 87 -7.26 4.12 14.75
CA ASN A 87 -8.68 4.49 14.75
C ASN A 87 -9.60 3.28 14.51
N LEU A 88 -9.13 2.30 13.76
CA LEU A 88 -9.85 1.06 13.46
C LEU A 88 -9.54 -0.08 14.43
N SER A 89 -8.68 0.16 15.42
CA SER A 89 -8.22 -0.86 16.38
C SER A 89 -7.59 -2.09 15.70
N ILE A 90 -6.94 -1.88 14.56
CA ILE A 90 -6.18 -2.93 13.86
C ILE A 90 -4.83 -3.05 14.55
N SER A 91 -4.50 -4.25 15.04
CA SER A 91 -3.25 -4.50 15.78
C SER A 91 -2.18 -5.23 14.95
N ASN A 92 -2.60 -6.04 14.00
CA ASN A 92 -1.70 -6.88 13.21
C ASN A 92 -1.95 -6.66 11.70
N ILE A 93 -0.88 -6.76 10.94
CA ILE A 93 -0.92 -6.70 9.48
C ILE A 93 -0.12 -7.91 8.96
N ASP A 94 -0.79 -8.82 8.27
CA ASP A 94 -0.11 -9.93 7.63
C ASP A 94 0.47 -9.50 6.27
N TYR A 95 -0.29 -8.71 5.52
CA TYR A 95 0.11 -8.21 4.21
C TYR A 95 -0.25 -6.73 4.04
N LEU A 96 0.73 -5.91 3.66
CA LEU A 96 0.58 -4.51 3.30
C LEU A 96 0.89 -4.32 1.82
N ASN A 97 -0.09 -3.89 1.03
CA ASN A 97 0.11 -3.48 -0.36
C ASN A 97 0.07 -1.97 -0.48
N ILE A 98 1.10 -1.38 -1.09
CA ILE A 98 1.23 0.05 -1.35
C ILE A 98 1.38 0.26 -2.86
N ASP A 99 0.47 1.02 -3.43
CA ASP A 99 0.42 1.41 -4.83
C ASP A 99 -0.38 2.71 -4.91
N VAL A 100 0.32 3.83 -4.78
CA VAL A 100 -0.28 5.18 -4.62
C VAL A 100 0.29 6.19 -5.62
N GLU A 101 0.74 5.67 -6.77
CA GLU A 101 1.15 6.48 -7.92
C GLU A 101 2.21 7.55 -7.56
N GLY A 102 3.34 7.10 -6.99
CA GLY A 102 4.53 7.91 -6.73
C GLY A 102 4.62 8.56 -5.36
N SER A 103 3.66 8.31 -4.46
CA SER A 103 3.73 8.74 -3.05
C SER A 103 4.02 7.59 -2.08
N ASP A 104 4.47 6.45 -2.58
CA ASP A 104 4.63 5.18 -1.88
C ASP A 104 5.57 5.28 -0.67
N PHE A 105 6.65 6.04 -0.81
CA PHE A 105 7.59 6.26 0.29
C PHE A 105 6.96 7.02 1.47
N LYS A 106 6.08 7.99 1.21
CA LYS A 106 5.35 8.71 2.27
C LYS A 106 4.41 7.79 3.03
N VAL A 107 3.77 6.85 2.33
CA VAL A 107 2.90 5.85 2.97
C VAL A 107 3.72 4.98 3.91
N ILE A 108 4.87 4.44 3.45
CA ILE A 108 5.69 3.57 4.29
C ILE A 108 6.30 4.31 5.48
N LEU A 109 6.68 5.59 5.33
CA LEU A 109 7.14 6.43 6.42
C LEU A 109 6.06 6.70 7.48
N SER A 110 4.79 6.69 7.10
CA SER A 110 3.66 6.95 7.98
C SER A 110 3.26 5.76 8.86
N LEU A 111 3.86 4.58 8.63
CA LEU A 111 3.67 3.39 9.45
C LEU A 111 4.61 3.43 10.67
N ASP A 112 4.07 3.19 11.84
CA ASP A 112 4.87 3.00 13.06
C ASP A 112 5.38 1.56 13.15
N PHE A 113 6.61 1.33 12.69
CA PHE A 113 7.25 0.01 12.71
C PHE A 113 7.60 -0.52 14.12
N SER A 114 7.50 0.31 15.17
CA SER A 114 7.63 -0.16 16.54
C SER A 114 6.37 -0.89 17.02
N LYS A 115 5.22 -0.49 16.46
CA LYS A 115 3.89 -1.04 16.79
C LYS A 115 3.38 -2.03 15.74
N TYR A 116 3.57 -1.71 14.47
CA TYR A 116 3.04 -2.47 13.34
C TYR A 116 4.18 -3.05 12.51
N ARG A 117 4.16 -4.35 12.36
CA ARG A 117 5.17 -5.05 11.56
C ARG A 117 4.48 -5.98 10.57
N PRO A 118 4.13 -5.50 9.38
CA PRO A 118 3.61 -6.38 8.33
C PRO A 118 4.57 -7.53 8.05
N LYS A 119 4.04 -8.75 7.92
CA LYS A 119 4.89 -9.91 7.57
C LYS A 119 5.43 -9.78 6.15
N LEU A 120 4.59 -9.26 5.26
CA LEU A 120 4.90 -9.03 3.85
C LEU A 120 4.45 -7.64 3.43
N ILE A 121 5.29 -6.95 2.66
CA ILE A 121 5.01 -5.64 2.08
C ILE A 121 5.25 -5.74 0.57
N SER A 122 4.23 -5.43 -0.24
CA SER A 122 4.42 -5.11 -1.65
C SER A 122 4.32 -3.61 -1.87
N ILE A 123 5.24 -3.06 -2.64
CA ILE A 123 5.30 -1.64 -2.91
C ILE A 123 5.66 -1.40 -4.37
N GLU A 124 4.90 -0.51 -5.04
CA GLU A 124 5.22 -0.11 -6.39
C GLU A 124 6.50 0.73 -6.41
N GLN A 125 7.41 0.35 -7.29
CA GLN A 125 8.65 1.09 -7.57
C GLN A 125 8.93 1.03 -9.06
N ASN A 126 8.69 2.13 -9.76
CA ASN A 126 8.90 2.26 -11.20
C ASN A 126 10.40 2.29 -11.56
N ILE A 127 11.16 1.31 -11.07
CA ILE A 127 12.59 1.15 -11.25
C ILE A 127 12.86 -0.20 -11.92
N TYR A 128 13.45 -0.19 -13.10
CA TYR A 128 13.70 -1.41 -13.88
C TYR A 128 15.13 -1.97 -13.71
N ASN A 129 16.03 -1.19 -13.13
CA ASN A 129 17.42 -1.57 -12.89
C ASN A 129 17.60 -2.01 -11.43
N SER A 130 18.08 -3.25 -11.21
CA SER A 130 18.28 -3.83 -9.88
C SER A 130 19.26 -3.03 -9.00
N GLU A 131 20.32 -2.46 -9.56
CA GLU A 131 21.24 -1.61 -8.79
C GLU A 131 20.57 -0.32 -8.29
N LYS A 132 19.62 0.23 -9.06
CA LYS A 132 18.86 1.41 -8.64
C LYS A 132 17.83 1.07 -7.56
N ILE A 133 17.35 -0.18 -7.51
CA ILE A 133 16.42 -0.62 -6.44
C ILE A 133 17.14 -0.58 -5.10
N ILE A 134 18.36 -1.10 -5.02
CA ILE A 134 19.16 -1.15 -3.80
C ILE A 134 19.46 0.26 -3.27
N LYS A 135 19.57 1.24 -4.15
CA LYS A 135 19.81 2.65 -3.81
C LYS A 135 18.52 3.48 -3.67
N ASN A 136 17.35 2.84 -3.74
CA ASN A 136 16.08 3.53 -3.59
C ASN A 136 15.75 3.76 -2.11
N GLU A 137 15.16 4.91 -1.80
CA GLU A 137 14.79 5.31 -0.44
C GLU A 137 13.88 4.30 0.28
N CYS A 138 12.94 3.67 -0.45
CA CYS A 138 12.07 2.63 0.12
C CYS A 138 12.89 1.40 0.53
N HIS A 139 13.83 0.95 -0.33
CA HIS A 139 14.69 -0.20 -0.04
C HIS A 139 15.62 0.08 1.13
N GLU A 140 16.29 1.23 1.14
CA GLU A 140 17.18 1.62 2.24
C GLU A 140 16.42 1.72 3.57
N PHE A 141 15.22 2.28 3.56
CA PHE A 141 14.40 2.40 4.75
C PHE A 141 13.94 1.04 5.26
N LEU A 142 13.38 0.19 4.40
CA LEU A 142 12.87 -1.14 4.78
C LEU A 142 14.00 -2.06 5.24
N SER A 143 15.18 -2.00 4.61
CA SER A 143 16.36 -2.74 5.04
C SER A 143 16.80 -2.35 6.47
N LYS A 144 16.79 -1.05 6.80
CA LYS A 144 17.05 -0.56 8.17
C LYS A 144 15.98 -1.01 9.18
N LYS A 145 14.79 -1.38 8.71
CA LYS A 145 13.70 -1.95 9.53
C LYS A 145 13.73 -3.48 9.58
N ASN A 146 14.80 -4.12 9.10
CA ASN A 146 14.98 -5.56 9.04
C ASN A 146 13.95 -6.25 8.13
N TYR A 147 13.69 -5.68 6.96
CA TYR A 147 13.01 -6.31 5.84
C TYR A 147 14.01 -6.59 4.74
N PHE A 148 13.92 -7.73 4.09
CA PHE A 148 14.72 -8.03 2.91
C PHE A 148 13.85 -8.04 1.65
N LEU A 149 14.44 -7.69 0.52
CA LEU A 149 13.81 -7.76 -0.79
C LEU A 149 13.77 -9.23 -1.25
N ALA A 150 12.62 -9.84 -1.17
CA ALA A 150 12.41 -11.24 -1.53
C ALA A 150 12.21 -11.43 -3.04
N SER A 151 11.53 -10.50 -3.69
CA SER A 151 11.24 -10.58 -5.12
C SER A 151 10.91 -9.23 -5.73
N LYS A 152 11.04 -9.15 -7.06
CA LYS A 152 10.51 -8.06 -7.86
C LYS A 152 9.78 -8.60 -9.08
N ILE A 153 8.53 -8.21 -9.24
CA ILE A 153 7.66 -8.61 -10.35
C ILE A 153 7.18 -7.35 -11.05
N GLY A 154 7.69 -7.12 -12.26
CA GLY A 154 7.42 -5.87 -12.98
C GLY A 154 7.91 -4.66 -12.20
N VAL A 155 7.00 -3.78 -11.80
CA VAL A 155 7.26 -2.58 -10.99
C VAL A 155 7.07 -2.81 -9.49
N THR A 156 6.54 -3.96 -9.08
CA THR A 156 6.25 -4.26 -7.68
C THR A 156 7.42 -4.96 -7.00
N CYS A 157 7.95 -4.37 -5.94
CA CYS A 157 8.94 -4.97 -5.05
C CYS A 157 8.24 -5.63 -3.86
N ILE A 158 8.66 -6.85 -3.50
CA ILE A 158 8.11 -7.63 -2.40
C ILE A 158 9.16 -7.75 -1.31
N TYR A 159 8.83 -7.24 -0.13
CA TYR A 159 9.67 -7.29 1.06
C TYR A 159 9.06 -8.20 2.11
N ILE A 160 9.90 -8.93 2.83
CA ILE A 160 9.50 -9.82 3.92
C ILE A 160 10.25 -9.43 5.19
N ASP A 161 9.56 -9.42 6.33
CA ASP A 161 10.21 -9.24 7.63
C ASP A 161 11.18 -10.39 7.89
N ASN A 162 12.45 -10.09 8.21
CA ASN A 162 13.50 -11.09 8.47
C ASN A 162 13.10 -12.16 9.49
N LYS A 163 12.14 -11.88 10.36
CA LYS A 163 11.57 -12.88 11.29
C LYS A 163 10.90 -14.06 10.60
N TYR A 164 10.57 -13.92 9.31
CA TYR A 164 9.86 -14.93 8.51
C TYR A 164 10.73 -15.49 7.37
N GLU A 165 12.06 -15.33 7.46
CA GLU A 165 13.01 -15.84 6.46
C GLU A 165 12.88 -17.35 6.26
N ASP A 166 12.70 -18.11 7.34
CA ASP A 166 12.48 -19.57 7.29
C ASP A 166 11.28 -20.00 6.43
N LEU A 167 10.28 -19.13 6.27
CA LEU A 167 9.13 -19.42 5.41
C LEU A 167 9.51 -19.46 3.93
N ILE A 168 10.52 -18.69 3.53
CA ILE A 168 10.99 -18.66 2.15
C ILE A 168 11.78 -19.91 1.82
N GLU A 169 12.67 -20.35 2.70
CA GLU A 169 13.41 -21.59 2.52
C GLU A 169 12.47 -22.77 2.35
N LYS A 170 11.37 -22.83 3.10
CA LYS A 170 10.33 -23.85 2.96
C LYS A 170 9.59 -23.76 1.62
N ILE A 171 9.32 -22.56 1.11
CA ILE A 171 8.63 -22.38 -0.18
C ILE A 171 9.57 -22.74 -1.35
N MET A 172 10.85 -22.42 -1.23
CA MET A 172 11.84 -22.71 -2.27
C MET A 172 12.34 -24.16 -2.27
N SER A 173 12.00 -24.96 -1.25
CA SER A 173 12.34 -26.38 -1.14
C SER A 173 11.26 -27.33 -1.68
N ILE A 174 10.14 -26.80 -2.21
CA ILE A 174 9.07 -27.52 -2.89
C ILE A 174 9.30 -27.47 -4.41
#